data_32510fc6e6d46717ef0b45659d23f5e5
#
_entry.id   32510fc6e6d46717ef0b45659d23f5e5
#
_cell.length_a   1.000
_cell.length_b   1.000
_cell.length_c   1.000
_cell.angle_alpha   90.00
_cell.angle_beta   90.00
_cell.angle_gamma   90.00
#
_symmetry.space_group_name_H-M   'P 1'
#
loop_
_entity.id
_entity.type
_entity.pdbx_description
1 polymer ?
#
loop_
_entity_poly.entity_id
_entity_poly.type
_entity_poly.pdbx_seq_one_letter_code
_entity_poly.pdbx_strand_id
1 'polypeptide(L)'
;MQIKQLNPAVDAHDLAAAFPAFRAGSVEAKPGFPPPGRARLRTRAIGRDGQFSQTLAAVAPDGTVLGIGLYGGELERNLDLAWINLFVPEQARQQGADVALMAEARRIAAAHGRSRISTQPSAVIGPDTFAKEFGGRNVGTVLAAALDLGAIDHDQYAAWAASSVQNAGYELVRWSDRCPDEFAQSYCAAQDAMHDQPADEFVYEFARTEVGQMRADEERLTRYGAEHYVLAAVDGAGRVAGFAEFVTYPDEPEAVDIWSTGVARDHRGHGLGLRLKAAASLWMRELHPAARSVGTANHEGNAAMLRINHALGYQPAERWYNYEFPVSG
;
A
#
# COMPACT_ATOMS: atom_id res chain seq x y z
N MET A 1 -21.16 -5.71 -22.19
CA MET A 1 -19.97 -5.24 -21.50
C MET A 1 -18.74 -5.76 -22.22
N GLN A 2 -17.69 -4.96 -22.38
CA GLN A 2 -16.43 -5.32 -23.02
C GLN A 2 -15.28 -4.99 -22.05
N ILE A 3 -14.25 -5.83 -21.98
CA ILE A 3 -13.02 -5.47 -21.24
C ILE A 3 -12.07 -4.80 -22.21
N LYS A 4 -11.54 -3.63 -21.79
CA LYS A 4 -10.54 -2.85 -22.52
C LYS A 4 -9.32 -2.64 -21.64
N GLN A 5 -8.16 -2.54 -22.26
CA GLN A 5 -6.95 -2.08 -21.58
C GLN A 5 -6.86 -0.55 -21.68
N LEU A 6 -6.61 0.10 -20.55
CA LEU A 6 -6.38 1.54 -20.43
C LEU A 6 -4.97 1.80 -19.90
N ASN A 7 -4.48 3.01 -20.11
CA ASN A 7 -3.19 3.45 -19.60
C ASN A 7 -3.31 4.79 -18.81
N PRO A 8 -4.03 4.80 -17.68
CA PRO A 8 -4.30 6.02 -16.92
C PRO A 8 -3.05 6.66 -16.28
N ALA A 9 -1.92 5.96 -16.26
CA ALA A 9 -0.66 6.51 -15.75
C ALA A 9 -0.11 7.62 -16.67
N VAL A 10 -0.25 7.48 -17.99
CA VAL A 10 0.37 8.36 -18.98
C VAL A 10 -0.65 9.02 -19.94
N ASP A 11 -1.81 8.41 -20.13
CA ASP A 11 -2.86 8.92 -21.01
C ASP A 11 -3.94 9.66 -20.20
N ALA A 12 -4.12 10.95 -20.48
CA ALA A 12 -5.07 11.80 -19.77
C ALA A 12 -6.55 11.43 -20.06
N HIS A 13 -6.84 10.91 -21.25
CA HIS A 13 -8.18 10.43 -21.60
C HIS A 13 -8.51 9.15 -20.83
N ASP A 14 -7.59 8.19 -20.81
CA ASP A 14 -7.73 6.95 -20.05
C ASP A 14 -7.85 7.21 -18.55
N LEU A 15 -7.08 8.18 -18.01
CA LEU A 15 -7.21 8.60 -16.61
C LEU A 15 -8.60 9.19 -16.35
N ALA A 16 -9.09 10.05 -17.23
CA ALA A 16 -10.41 10.66 -17.08
C ALA A 16 -11.54 9.61 -17.15
N ALA A 17 -11.38 8.58 -17.99
CA ALA A 17 -12.33 7.50 -18.13
C ALA A 17 -12.31 6.53 -16.92
N ALA A 18 -11.13 6.16 -16.43
CA ALA A 18 -10.96 5.19 -15.35
C ALA A 18 -11.25 5.76 -13.95
N PHE A 19 -10.97 7.05 -13.74
CA PHE A 19 -10.98 7.66 -12.41
C PHE A 19 -12.33 7.60 -11.68
N PRO A 20 -13.50 7.85 -12.32
CA PRO A 20 -14.79 7.76 -11.63
C PRO A 20 -15.05 6.37 -11.02
N ALA A 21 -14.79 5.30 -11.78
CA ALA A 21 -14.94 3.93 -11.30
C ALA A 21 -13.92 3.58 -10.21
N PHE A 22 -12.66 3.99 -10.37
CA PHE A 22 -11.62 3.85 -9.35
C PHE A 22 -12.05 4.49 -8.03
N ARG A 23 -12.50 5.76 -8.08
CA ARG A 23 -12.89 6.51 -6.89
C ARG A 23 -14.11 5.89 -6.21
N ALA A 24 -15.16 5.60 -6.96
CA ALA A 24 -16.39 5.00 -6.43
C ALA A 24 -16.11 3.63 -5.79
N GLY A 25 -15.43 2.73 -6.50
CA GLY A 25 -15.07 1.42 -5.97
C GLY A 25 -14.14 1.49 -4.75
N SER A 26 -13.24 2.48 -4.70
CA SER A 26 -12.36 2.70 -3.53
C SER A 26 -13.14 3.17 -2.32
N VAL A 27 -14.07 4.12 -2.48
CA VAL A 27 -14.91 4.65 -1.37
C VAL A 27 -15.77 3.56 -0.78
N GLU A 28 -16.40 2.73 -1.62
CA GLU A 28 -17.19 1.61 -1.13
C GLU A 28 -16.35 0.53 -0.44
N ALA A 29 -15.17 0.23 -1.01
CA ALA A 29 -14.27 -0.78 -0.45
C ALA A 29 -13.56 -0.31 0.84
N LYS A 30 -13.45 1.00 1.06
CA LYS A 30 -12.68 1.59 2.17
C LYS A 30 -13.39 2.80 2.78
N PRO A 31 -14.61 2.63 3.34
CA PRO A 31 -15.42 3.73 3.85
C PRO A 31 -14.77 4.47 5.03
N GLY A 32 -13.83 3.82 5.74
CA GLY A 32 -13.05 4.43 6.84
C GLY A 32 -11.88 5.33 6.40
N PHE A 33 -11.69 5.55 5.07
CA PHE A 33 -10.58 6.32 4.54
C PHE A 33 -11.07 7.45 3.61
N PRO A 34 -10.31 8.56 3.50
CA PRO A 34 -10.61 9.62 2.55
C PRO A 34 -10.67 9.10 1.10
N PRO A 35 -11.53 9.70 0.25
CA PRO A 35 -11.63 9.31 -1.15
C PRO A 35 -10.31 9.55 -1.90
N PRO A 36 -9.87 8.60 -2.75
CA PRO A 36 -8.62 8.75 -3.48
C PRO A 36 -8.69 9.79 -4.59
N GLY A 37 -7.55 10.40 -4.88
CA GLY A 37 -7.32 11.34 -5.97
C GLY A 37 -6.79 10.70 -7.26
N ARG A 38 -6.58 11.53 -8.28
CA ARG A 38 -6.08 11.10 -9.60
C ARG A 38 -4.61 10.70 -9.55
N ALA A 39 -3.79 11.40 -8.74
CA ALA A 39 -2.38 11.09 -8.58
C ALA A 39 -2.19 9.68 -8.01
N ARG A 40 -3.02 9.27 -7.06
CA ARG A 40 -3.03 7.91 -6.51
C ARG A 40 -3.35 6.84 -7.57
N LEU A 41 -4.32 7.08 -8.45
CA LEU A 41 -4.60 6.16 -9.56
C LEU A 41 -3.39 6.05 -10.50
N ARG A 42 -2.76 7.16 -10.87
CA ARG A 42 -1.56 7.16 -11.71
C ARG A 42 -0.44 6.33 -11.09
N THR A 43 -0.13 6.59 -9.81
CA THR A 43 0.93 5.89 -9.08
C THR A 43 0.67 4.39 -8.98
N ARG A 44 -0.59 3.98 -8.81
CA ARG A 44 -0.98 2.57 -8.71
C ARG A 44 -1.08 1.85 -10.06
N ALA A 45 -1.40 2.57 -11.13
CA ALA A 45 -1.57 2.00 -12.47
C ALA A 45 -0.27 1.61 -13.15
N ILE A 46 0.87 2.10 -12.64
CA ILE A 46 2.19 1.77 -13.17
C ILE A 46 2.88 0.75 -12.25
N GLY A 47 3.48 -0.27 -12.83
CA GLY A 47 4.30 -1.24 -12.11
C GLY A 47 5.64 -0.64 -11.65
N ARG A 48 6.30 -1.33 -10.74
CA ARG A 48 7.70 -1.10 -10.38
C ARG A 48 8.63 -1.72 -11.43
N ASP A 49 9.89 -1.34 -11.43
CA ASP A 49 10.89 -2.05 -12.23
C ASP A 49 10.90 -3.55 -11.85
N GLY A 50 11.03 -4.42 -12.85
CA GLY A 50 10.89 -5.86 -12.66
C GLY A 50 9.45 -6.37 -12.58
N GLN A 51 8.45 -5.50 -12.78
CA GLN A 51 7.02 -5.83 -12.80
C GLN A 51 6.37 -5.35 -14.09
N PHE A 52 5.38 -6.08 -14.57
CA PHE A 52 4.44 -5.56 -15.56
C PHE A 52 3.15 -5.11 -14.86
N SER A 53 2.51 -4.10 -15.41
CA SER A 53 1.22 -3.60 -14.91
C SER A 53 0.29 -3.26 -16.08
N GLN A 54 -0.98 -3.55 -15.91
CA GLN A 54 -2.05 -3.25 -16.87
C GLN A 54 -3.29 -2.76 -16.12
N THR A 55 -3.96 -1.75 -16.65
CA THR A 55 -5.29 -1.35 -16.18
C THR A 55 -6.34 -1.95 -17.09
N LEU A 56 -7.14 -2.87 -16.55
CA LEU A 56 -8.29 -3.46 -17.22
C LEU A 56 -9.53 -2.65 -16.87
N ALA A 57 -10.37 -2.33 -17.86
CA ALA A 57 -11.63 -1.60 -17.66
C ALA A 57 -12.81 -2.40 -18.18
N ALA A 58 -13.83 -2.57 -17.36
CA ALA A 58 -15.13 -3.07 -17.77
C ALA A 58 -15.95 -1.91 -18.35
N VAL A 59 -16.24 -1.95 -19.64
CA VAL A 59 -16.86 -0.85 -20.40
C VAL A 59 -18.25 -1.25 -20.87
N ALA A 60 -19.25 -0.42 -20.57
CA ALA A 60 -20.62 -0.58 -21.04
C ALA A 60 -20.75 -0.29 -22.55
N PRO A 61 -21.87 -0.67 -23.20
CA PRO A 61 -22.08 -0.40 -24.63
C PRO A 61 -22.05 1.08 -25.02
N ASP A 62 -22.37 1.98 -24.11
CA ASP A 62 -22.33 3.43 -24.30
C ASP A 62 -20.93 4.05 -24.10
N GLY A 63 -19.93 3.24 -23.76
CA GLY A 63 -18.56 3.69 -23.51
C GLY A 63 -18.24 4.02 -22.05
N THR A 64 -19.20 3.97 -21.13
CA THR A 64 -18.99 4.22 -19.70
C THR A 64 -18.11 3.16 -19.07
N VAL A 65 -17.08 3.55 -18.32
CA VAL A 65 -16.27 2.64 -17.51
C VAL A 65 -17.03 2.31 -16.22
N LEU A 66 -17.45 1.07 -16.07
CA LEU A 66 -18.22 0.57 -14.93
C LEU A 66 -17.32 0.20 -13.74
N GLY A 67 -16.12 -0.33 -14.01
CA GLY A 67 -15.16 -0.75 -13.00
C GLY A 67 -13.78 -0.92 -13.62
N ILE A 68 -12.75 -0.94 -12.80
CA ILE A 68 -11.38 -1.22 -13.23
C ILE A 68 -10.71 -2.28 -12.36
N GLY A 69 -9.74 -2.98 -12.97
CA GLY A 69 -8.81 -3.86 -12.31
C GLY A 69 -7.38 -3.43 -12.61
N LEU A 70 -6.58 -3.18 -11.57
CA LEU A 70 -5.14 -3.02 -11.69
C LEU A 70 -4.50 -4.40 -11.62
N TYR A 71 -4.11 -4.93 -12.77
CA TYR A 71 -3.54 -6.26 -12.93
C TYR A 71 -2.02 -6.18 -13.12
N GLY A 72 -1.28 -7.13 -12.54
CA GLY A 72 0.17 -7.15 -12.68
C GLY A 72 0.82 -8.45 -12.23
N GLY A 73 2.13 -8.50 -12.32
CA GLY A 73 2.95 -9.63 -11.90
C GLY A 73 4.44 -9.30 -12.01
N GLU A 74 5.28 -10.08 -11.35
CA GLU A 74 6.72 -9.97 -11.47
C GLU A 74 7.24 -10.62 -12.74
N LEU A 75 8.39 -10.14 -13.26
CA LEU A 75 9.00 -10.62 -14.49
C LEU A 75 10.12 -11.65 -14.25
N GLU A 76 10.68 -11.69 -13.04
CA GLU A 76 11.84 -12.53 -12.72
C GLU A 76 11.59 -13.53 -11.59
N ARG A 77 10.75 -13.18 -10.63
CA ARG A 77 10.39 -14.02 -9.47
C ARG A 77 8.88 -14.20 -9.39
N ASN A 78 8.41 -15.09 -8.53
CA ASN A 78 6.99 -15.34 -8.35
C ASN A 78 6.25 -15.50 -9.69
N LEU A 79 6.91 -16.18 -10.65
CA LEU A 79 6.42 -16.31 -12.03
C LEU A 79 5.12 -17.11 -12.15
N ASP A 80 4.73 -17.80 -11.10
CA ASP A 80 3.48 -18.52 -10.97
C ASP A 80 2.32 -17.62 -10.46
N LEU A 81 2.62 -16.41 -9.95
CA LEU A 81 1.69 -15.49 -9.32
C LEU A 81 1.43 -14.24 -10.19
N ALA A 82 0.15 -13.89 -10.35
CA ALA A 82 -0.30 -12.55 -10.74
C ALA A 82 -1.11 -11.92 -9.61
N TRP A 83 -1.34 -10.61 -9.68
CA TRP A 83 -2.29 -9.93 -8.78
C TRP A 83 -3.28 -9.10 -9.55
N ILE A 84 -4.46 -8.87 -8.95
CA ILE A 84 -5.44 -7.91 -9.43
C ILE A 84 -6.06 -7.14 -8.25
N ASN A 85 -6.12 -5.82 -8.34
CA ASN A 85 -6.86 -4.99 -7.42
C ASN A 85 -8.10 -4.47 -8.13
N LEU A 86 -9.28 -4.89 -7.67
CA LEU A 86 -10.56 -4.54 -8.27
C LEU A 86 -11.15 -3.29 -7.60
N PHE A 87 -11.58 -2.34 -8.44
CA PHE A 87 -12.29 -1.12 -8.05
C PHE A 87 -13.59 -1.08 -8.83
N VAL A 88 -14.60 -1.76 -8.29
CA VAL A 88 -15.90 -1.98 -8.95
C VAL A 88 -16.99 -1.60 -7.96
N PRO A 89 -17.71 -0.47 -8.16
CA PRO A 89 -18.82 -0.09 -7.30
C PRO A 89 -19.96 -1.10 -7.34
N GLU A 90 -20.77 -1.17 -6.29
CA GLU A 90 -21.83 -2.16 -6.10
C GLU A 90 -22.77 -2.25 -7.31
N GLN A 91 -23.20 -1.11 -7.84
CA GLN A 91 -24.06 -1.06 -9.01
C GLN A 91 -23.44 -1.76 -10.23
N ALA A 92 -22.12 -1.67 -10.40
CA ALA A 92 -21.39 -2.32 -11.48
C ALA A 92 -21.16 -3.82 -11.20
N ARG A 93 -20.98 -4.21 -9.92
CA ARG A 93 -20.93 -5.62 -9.50
C ARG A 93 -22.25 -6.34 -9.81
N GLN A 94 -23.39 -5.70 -9.56
CA GLN A 94 -24.71 -6.23 -9.93
C GLN A 94 -24.88 -6.47 -11.44
N GLN A 95 -24.02 -5.82 -12.25
CA GLN A 95 -23.96 -6.03 -13.71
C GLN A 95 -22.85 -7.03 -14.11
N GLY A 96 -22.13 -7.63 -13.16
CA GLY A 96 -21.07 -8.61 -13.37
C GLY A 96 -19.74 -8.03 -13.86
N ALA A 97 -19.46 -6.74 -13.56
CA ALA A 97 -18.22 -6.08 -13.99
C ALA A 97 -16.98 -6.67 -13.32
N ASP A 98 -17.06 -7.04 -12.07
CA ASP A 98 -16.00 -7.72 -11.30
C ASP A 98 -15.75 -9.15 -11.82
N VAL A 99 -16.81 -9.89 -12.13
CA VAL A 99 -16.71 -11.23 -12.74
C VAL A 99 -16.00 -11.16 -14.08
N ALA A 100 -16.36 -10.18 -14.93
CA ALA A 100 -15.74 -10.01 -16.23
C ALA A 100 -14.27 -9.60 -16.12
N LEU A 101 -13.91 -8.71 -15.19
CA LEU A 101 -12.53 -8.30 -14.92
C LEU A 101 -11.69 -9.47 -14.40
N MET A 102 -12.22 -10.27 -13.47
CA MET A 102 -11.53 -11.46 -12.95
C MET A 102 -11.34 -12.53 -14.03
N ALA A 103 -12.35 -12.76 -14.88
CA ALA A 103 -12.26 -13.70 -16.00
C ALA A 103 -11.15 -13.29 -16.99
N GLU A 104 -11.05 -12.00 -17.32
CA GLU A 104 -10.00 -11.48 -18.18
C GLU A 104 -8.63 -11.59 -17.51
N ALA A 105 -8.50 -11.27 -16.21
CA ALA A 105 -7.28 -11.46 -15.46
C ALA A 105 -6.80 -12.92 -15.48
N ARG A 106 -7.71 -13.89 -15.31
CA ARG A 106 -7.39 -15.33 -15.43
C ARG A 106 -6.90 -15.69 -16.83
N ARG A 107 -7.57 -15.18 -17.86
CA ARG A 107 -7.18 -15.43 -19.27
C ARG A 107 -5.77 -14.91 -19.54
N ILE A 108 -5.44 -13.68 -19.05
CA ILE A 108 -4.11 -13.08 -19.20
C ILE A 108 -3.09 -13.89 -18.40
N ALA A 109 -3.41 -14.25 -17.16
CA ALA A 109 -2.53 -15.05 -16.29
C ALA A 109 -2.19 -16.40 -16.95
N ALA A 110 -3.16 -17.12 -17.47
CA ALA A 110 -2.95 -18.39 -18.18
C ALA A 110 -2.04 -18.20 -19.41
N ALA A 111 -2.26 -17.14 -20.20
CA ALA A 111 -1.43 -16.85 -21.37
C ALA A 111 0.05 -16.54 -21.02
N HIS A 112 0.31 -16.09 -19.78
CA HIS A 112 1.66 -15.85 -19.25
C HIS A 112 2.20 -16.99 -18.38
N GLY A 113 1.54 -18.16 -18.38
CA GLY A 113 1.97 -19.33 -17.62
C GLY A 113 1.81 -19.18 -16.08
N ARG A 114 1.01 -18.23 -15.62
CA ARG A 114 0.69 -18.05 -14.19
C ARG A 114 -0.31 -19.09 -13.76
N SER A 115 -0.16 -19.62 -12.54
CA SER A 115 -1.07 -20.65 -12.00
C SER A 115 -2.00 -20.12 -10.92
N ARG A 116 -1.69 -18.96 -10.33
CA ARG A 116 -2.47 -18.34 -9.26
C ARG A 116 -2.55 -16.83 -9.39
N ILE A 117 -3.66 -16.26 -8.89
CA ILE A 117 -3.90 -14.82 -8.84
C ILE A 117 -4.20 -14.45 -7.39
N SER A 118 -3.58 -13.38 -6.87
CA SER A 118 -3.95 -12.81 -5.58
C SER A 118 -4.75 -11.52 -5.74
N THR A 119 -5.63 -11.24 -4.77
CA THR A 119 -6.33 -9.97 -4.63
C THR A 119 -6.64 -9.69 -3.16
N GLN A 120 -6.93 -8.44 -2.84
CA GLN A 120 -7.20 -7.98 -1.48
C GLN A 120 -8.56 -7.27 -1.40
N PRO A 121 -9.68 -8.01 -1.37
CA PRO A 121 -10.99 -7.40 -1.15
C PRO A 121 -11.15 -6.94 0.30
N SER A 122 -11.87 -5.83 0.48
CA SER A 122 -12.24 -5.35 1.82
C SER A 122 -13.38 -6.19 2.43
N ALA A 123 -13.63 -5.97 3.73
CA ALA A 123 -14.74 -6.61 4.45
C ALA A 123 -16.13 -6.25 3.88
N VAL A 124 -16.24 -5.13 3.16
CA VAL A 124 -17.53 -4.67 2.58
C VAL A 124 -18.05 -5.65 1.53
N ILE A 125 -17.15 -6.29 0.75
CA ILE A 125 -17.55 -7.30 -0.23
C ILE A 125 -17.91 -8.61 0.47
N GLY A 126 -17.36 -8.84 1.66
CA GLY A 126 -17.52 -10.06 2.45
C GLY A 126 -16.66 -11.21 1.95
N PRO A 127 -15.87 -11.83 2.85
CA PRO A 127 -14.90 -12.85 2.45
C PRO A 127 -15.57 -14.08 1.82
N ASP A 128 -16.67 -14.56 2.43
CA ASP A 128 -17.35 -15.77 1.96
C ASP A 128 -18.03 -15.57 0.60
N THR A 129 -18.59 -14.39 0.35
CA THR A 129 -19.22 -14.05 -0.92
C THR A 129 -18.19 -14.02 -2.04
N PHE A 130 -17.07 -13.33 -1.82
CA PHE A 130 -15.99 -13.23 -2.79
C PHE A 130 -15.37 -14.61 -3.09
N ALA A 131 -15.10 -15.41 -2.06
CA ALA A 131 -14.55 -16.76 -2.23
C ALA A 131 -15.50 -17.68 -3.00
N LYS A 132 -16.79 -17.64 -2.71
CA LYS A 132 -17.80 -18.43 -3.42
C LYS A 132 -17.90 -18.05 -4.90
N GLU A 133 -17.86 -16.75 -5.19
CA GLU A 133 -18.02 -16.25 -6.55
C GLU A 133 -16.81 -16.61 -7.43
N PHE A 134 -15.61 -16.50 -6.89
CA PHE A 134 -14.37 -16.68 -7.66
C PHE A 134 -13.60 -17.97 -7.33
N GLY A 135 -14.08 -18.79 -6.38
CA GLY A 135 -13.43 -20.05 -6.01
C GLY A 135 -12.05 -19.88 -5.37
N GLY A 136 -11.87 -18.83 -4.58
CA GLY A 136 -10.61 -18.52 -3.91
C GLY A 136 -10.55 -19.01 -2.48
N ARG A 137 -9.34 -18.97 -1.89
CA ARG A 137 -9.10 -19.21 -0.47
C ARG A 137 -8.47 -17.98 0.17
N ASN A 138 -8.83 -17.70 1.43
CA ASN A 138 -8.15 -16.68 2.22
C ASN A 138 -6.77 -17.18 2.62
N VAL A 139 -5.73 -16.42 2.32
CA VAL A 139 -4.33 -16.72 2.64
C VAL A 139 -3.72 -15.72 3.61
N GLY A 140 -4.51 -14.79 4.14
CA GLY A 140 -4.07 -13.83 5.15
C GLY A 140 -5.08 -12.73 5.41
N THR A 141 -5.02 -12.14 6.59
CA THR A 141 -5.90 -11.04 6.99
C THR A 141 -5.09 -9.84 7.45
N VAL A 142 -5.48 -8.66 6.94
CA VAL A 142 -4.85 -7.38 7.26
C VAL A 142 -5.86 -6.48 7.96
N LEU A 143 -5.45 -5.91 9.09
CA LEU A 143 -6.23 -4.91 9.84
C LEU A 143 -5.78 -3.52 9.41
N ALA A 144 -6.68 -2.81 8.76
CA ALA A 144 -6.50 -1.40 8.44
C ALA A 144 -7.00 -0.53 9.58
N ALA A 145 -6.28 0.53 9.87
CA ALA A 145 -6.60 1.47 10.94
C ALA A 145 -6.28 2.90 10.50
N ALA A 146 -6.99 3.86 11.07
CA ALA A 146 -6.79 5.27 10.82
C ALA A 146 -6.53 6.02 12.13
N LEU A 147 -5.65 7.01 12.06
CA LEU A 147 -5.37 7.96 13.14
C LEU A 147 -5.90 9.34 12.73
N ASP A 148 -6.70 9.96 13.60
CA ASP A 148 -7.07 11.37 13.46
C ASP A 148 -5.90 12.25 13.94
N LEU A 149 -5.20 12.89 13.01
CA LEU A 149 -4.09 13.81 13.32
C LEU A 149 -4.54 15.04 14.09
N GLY A 150 -5.80 15.44 13.98
CA GLY A 150 -6.36 16.57 14.72
C GLY A 150 -6.58 16.26 16.19
N ALA A 151 -6.77 14.98 16.53
CA ALA A 151 -7.08 14.50 17.88
C ALA A 151 -5.84 14.00 18.66
N ILE A 152 -4.63 14.01 18.09
CA ILE A 152 -3.42 13.55 18.80
C ILE A 152 -3.05 14.50 19.94
N ASP A 153 -2.69 13.93 21.08
CA ASP A 153 -2.07 14.66 22.19
C ASP A 153 -0.62 15.00 21.82
N HIS A 154 -0.38 16.28 21.53
CA HIS A 154 0.94 16.75 21.06
C HIS A 154 2.05 16.46 22.09
N ASP A 155 1.79 16.69 23.38
CA ASP A 155 2.80 16.54 24.41
C ASP A 155 3.16 15.07 24.63
N GLN A 156 2.16 14.20 24.57
CA GLN A 156 2.39 12.76 24.64
C GLN A 156 3.17 12.25 23.41
N TYR A 157 2.83 12.72 22.20
CA TYR A 157 3.58 12.35 20.99
C TYR A 157 5.00 12.90 21.00
N ALA A 158 5.20 14.13 21.50
CA ALA A 158 6.54 14.72 21.68
C ALA A 158 7.37 13.89 22.68
N ALA A 159 6.74 13.42 23.77
CA ALA A 159 7.41 12.55 24.74
C ALA A 159 7.83 11.20 24.13
N TRP A 160 6.99 10.58 23.29
CA TRP A 160 7.35 9.35 22.58
C TRP A 160 8.39 9.57 21.48
N ALA A 161 8.38 10.73 20.82
CA ALA A 161 9.35 11.11 19.78
C ALA A 161 10.72 11.45 20.37
N ALA A 162 10.77 11.86 21.62
CA ALA A 162 12.02 12.20 22.31
C ALA A 162 12.92 10.97 22.48
N SER A 163 14.22 11.25 22.63
CA SER A 163 15.20 10.21 22.98
C SER A 163 14.96 9.73 24.41
N SER A 164 15.06 8.43 24.61
CA SER A 164 14.99 7.76 25.92
C SER A 164 16.28 6.99 26.19
N VAL A 165 16.46 6.50 27.40
CA VAL A 165 17.63 5.66 27.75
C VAL A 165 17.75 4.45 26.82
N GLN A 166 16.61 3.89 26.37
CA GLN A 166 16.60 2.71 25.49
C GLN A 166 17.04 2.98 24.06
N ASN A 167 16.92 4.23 23.59
CA ASN A 167 17.21 4.62 22.22
C ASN A 167 18.08 5.88 22.08
N ALA A 168 18.85 6.22 23.13
CA ALA A 168 19.77 7.35 23.13
C ALA A 168 20.90 7.24 22.09
N GLY A 169 21.21 6.01 21.64
CA GLY A 169 22.23 5.76 20.61
C GLY A 169 21.71 5.95 19.18
N TYR A 170 20.48 6.44 18.97
CA TYR A 170 19.89 6.63 17.65
C TYR A 170 19.49 8.08 17.43
N GLU A 171 19.92 8.64 16.31
CA GLU A 171 19.50 9.94 15.79
C GLU A 171 18.33 9.79 14.84
N LEU A 172 17.37 10.73 14.85
CA LEU A 172 16.29 10.77 13.88
C LEU A 172 16.66 11.72 12.73
N VAL A 173 16.71 11.18 11.51
CA VAL A 173 17.00 11.89 10.27
C VAL A 173 15.78 11.87 9.35
N ARG A 174 15.54 12.97 8.63
CA ARG A 174 14.39 13.17 7.76
C ARG A 174 14.84 13.46 6.33
N TRP A 175 14.13 12.92 5.36
CA TRP A 175 14.26 13.33 3.97
C TRP A 175 12.93 13.19 3.23
N SER A 176 12.80 13.87 2.08
CA SER A 176 11.68 13.75 1.17
C SER A 176 12.15 13.36 -0.23
N ASP A 177 11.35 12.60 -0.92
CA ASP A 177 11.49 12.12 -2.29
C ASP A 177 12.77 11.31 -2.57
N ARG A 178 13.94 11.80 -2.19
CA ARG A 178 15.23 11.13 -2.44
C ARG A 178 16.01 10.86 -1.16
N CYS A 179 16.32 9.60 -0.91
CA CYS A 179 17.22 9.19 0.19
C CYS A 179 18.63 9.76 -0.03
N PRO A 180 19.28 10.39 0.98
CA PRO A 180 20.69 10.78 0.89
C PRO A 180 21.60 9.59 0.55
N ASP A 181 22.62 9.82 -0.30
CA ASP A 181 23.45 8.71 -0.81
C ASP A 181 24.21 7.98 0.30
N GLU A 182 24.58 8.69 1.38
CA GLU A 182 25.21 8.09 2.58
C GLU A 182 24.32 7.07 3.30
N PHE A 183 23.01 7.19 3.23
CA PHE A 183 22.05 6.25 3.85
C PHE A 183 21.54 5.17 2.90
N ALA A 184 21.67 5.34 1.59
CA ALA A 184 21.01 4.52 0.58
C ALA A 184 21.19 3.01 0.82
N GLN A 185 22.42 2.55 1.03
CA GLN A 185 22.70 1.12 1.22
C GLN A 185 22.11 0.57 2.53
N SER A 186 22.23 1.32 3.63
CA SER A 186 21.71 0.89 4.94
C SER A 186 20.19 1.03 5.02
N TYR A 187 19.61 1.98 4.29
CA TYR A 187 18.16 2.12 4.19
C TYR A 187 17.53 0.96 3.42
N CYS A 188 18.10 0.55 2.29
CA CYS A 188 17.67 -0.65 1.58
C CYS A 188 17.73 -1.89 2.48
N ALA A 189 18.83 -2.07 3.23
CA ALA A 189 18.95 -3.17 4.18
C ALA A 189 17.91 -3.11 5.32
N ALA A 190 17.53 -1.90 5.78
CA ALA A 190 16.48 -1.72 6.78
C ALA A 190 15.09 -2.03 6.20
N GLN A 191 14.83 -1.72 4.93
CA GLN A 191 13.58 -2.07 4.24
C GLN A 191 13.36 -3.59 4.17
N ASP A 192 14.42 -4.39 4.09
CA ASP A 192 14.31 -5.86 4.13
C ASP A 192 13.73 -6.38 5.46
N ALA A 193 13.69 -5.56 6.53
CA ALA A 193 12.98 -5.91 7.77
C ALA A 193 11.47 -6.11 7.58
N MET A 194 10.90 -5.60 6.47
CA MET A 194 9.50 -5.81 6.10
C MET A 194 9.24 -7.26 5.67
N HIS A 195 10.25 -8.00 5.24
CA HIS A 195 10.14 -9.43 4.90
C HIS A 195 9.92 -10.35 6.12
N ASP A 196 10.18 -9.84 7.33
CA ASP A 196 9.95 -10.57 8.59
C ASP A 196 8.48 -10.50 9.08
N GLN A 197 7.60 -9.86 8.33
CA GLN A 197 6.19 -9.77 8.71
C GLN A 197 5.49 -11.14 8.59
N PRO A 198 4.51 -11.42 9.46
CA PRO A 198 3.67 -12.59 9.29
C PRO A 198 2.99 -12.59 7.93
N ALA A 199 2.98 -13.72 7.24
CA ALA A 199 2.42 -13.88 5.89
C ALA A 199 1.36 -14.98 5.79
N ASP A 200 1.01 -15.63 6.92
CA ASP A 200 0.11 -16.81 6.99
C ASP A 200 0.46 -17.86 5.91
N GLU A 201 -0.52 -18.22 5.06
CA GLU A 201 -0.34 -19.18 3.97
C GLU A 201 0.06 -18.52 2.64
N PHE A 202 0.25 -17.20 2.59
CA PHE A 202 0.64 -16.51 1.36
C PHE A 202 2.10 -16.76 1.03
N VAL A 203 2.34 -17.53 -0.03
CA VAL A 203 3.69 -17.86 -0.51
C VAL A 203 4.16 -16.78 -1.46
N TYR A 204 5.21 -16.07 -1.07
CA TYR A 204 5.83 -15.00 -1.87
C TYR A 204 7.33 -14.94 -1.60
N GLU A 205 8.12 -14.93 -2.66
CA GLU A 205 9.58 -14.76 -2.59
C GLU A 205 9.91 -13.26 -2.61
N PHE A 206 10.38 -12.74 -1.47
CA PHE A 206 10.85 -11.36 -1.37
C PHE A 206 12.26 -11.22 -1.93
N ALA A 207 12.46 -10.18 -2.74
CA ALA A 207 13.79 -9.75 -3.16
C ALA A 207 14.41 -8.86 -2.10
N ARG A 208 15.75 -8.86 -2.01
CA ARG A 208 16.45 -7.79 -1.30
C ARG A 208 16.25 -6.47 -2.01
N THR A 209 16.10 -5.41 -1.24
CA THR A 209 15.98 -4.07 -1.79
C THR A 209 17.35 -3.60 -2.28
N GLU A 210 17.46 -3.33 -3.56
CA GLU A 210 18.69 -2.82 -4.18
C GLU A 210 18.61 -1.29 -4.33
N VAL A 211 19.75 -0.59 -4.21
CA VAL A 211 19.79 0.88 -4.32
C VAL A 211 19.25 1.35 -5.67
N GLY A 212 19.57 0.65 -6.76
CA GLY A 212 19.04 0.98 -8.09
C GLY A 212 17.53 0.92 -8.16
N GLN A 213 16.92 -0.14 -7.58
CA GLN A 213 15.48 -0.31 -7.51
C GLN A 213 14.82 0.78 -6.65
N MET A 214 15.41 1.09 -5.49
CA MET A 214 14.93 2.17 -4.63
C MET A 214 14.94 3.52 -5.37
N ARG A 215 16.01 3.85 -6.11
CA ARG A 215 16.10 5.07 -6.92
C ARG A 215 15.04 5.15 -8.02
N ALA A 216 14.79 4.04 -8.71
CA ALA A 216 13.73 3.94 -9.70
C ALA A 216 12.33 4.14 -9.10
N ASP A 217 12.10 3.61 -7.90
CA ASP A 217 10.83 3.82 -7.16
C ASP A 217 10.66 5.28 -6.71
N GLU A 218 11.70 5.95 -6.21
CA GLU A 218 11.69 7.37 -5.86
C GLU A 218 11.33 8.24 -7.09
N GLU A 219 12.00 8.02 -8.21
CA GLU A 219 11.70 8.72 -9.47
C GLU A 219 10.29 8.46 -9.97
N ARG A 220 9.82 7.21 -9.86
CA ARG A 220 8.46 6.81 -10.24
C ARG A 220 7.42 7.54 -9.41
N LEU A 221 7.56 7.58 -8.09
CA LEU A 221 6.63 8.25 -7.19
C LEU A 221 6.51 9.74 -7.53
N THR A 222 7.63 10.44 -7.62
CA THR A 222 7.69 11.87 -7.96
C THR A 222 7.08 12.13 -9.35
N ARG A 223 7.42 11.31 -10.37
CA ARG A 223 6.91 11.46 -11.74
C ARG A 223 5.40 11.37 -11.82
N TYR A 224 4.78 10.52 -11.01
CA TYR A 224 3.33 10.29 -11.04
C TYR A 224 2.55 11.07 -9.97
N GLY A 225 3.23 12.01 -9.29
CA GLY A 225 2.62 13.01 -8.41
C GLY A 225 2.37 12.52 -7.00
N ALA A 226 3.12 11.53 -6.52
CA ALA A 226 3.20 11.22 -5.10
C ALA A 226 4.36 11.99 -4.46
N GLU A 227 4.17 12.43 -3.24
CA GLU A 227 5.22 12.98 -2.38
C GLU A 227 5.61 11.92 -1.35
N HIS A 228 6.89 11.61 -1.25
CA HIS A 228 7.41 10.55 -0.41
C HIS A 228 8.28 11.10 0.71
N TYR A 229 8.01 10.70 1.94
CA TYR A 229 8.69 11.17 3.14
C TYR A 229 9.19 9.99 3.96
N VAL A 230 10.42 10.09 4.45
CA VAL A 230 11.03 9.08 5.31
C VAL A 230 11.59 9.72 6.57
N LEU A 231 11.24 9.14 7.70
CA LEU A 231 11.88 9.37 8.99
C LEU A 231 12.67 8.12 9.35
N ALA A 232 13.98 8.25 9.48
CA ALA A 232 14.89 7.16 9.81
C ALA A 232 15.49 7.33 11.21
N ALA A 233 15.70 6.22 11.91
CA ALA A 233 16.55 6.13 13.08
C ALA A 233 17.93 5.63 12.64
N VAL A 234 18.97 6.44 12.86
CA VAL A 234 20.36 6.17 12.46
C VAL A 234 21.16 5.82 13.69
N ASP A 235 21.93 4.73 13.66
CA ASP A 235 22.79 4.27 14.75
C ASP A 235 24.09 5.09 14.85
N GLY A 236 24.88 4.87 15.91
CA GLY A 236 26.16 5.56 16.13
C GLY A 236 27.25 5.26 15.08
N ALA A 237 27.01 4.30 14.17
CA ALA A 237 27.88 4.01 13.03
C ALA A 237 27.37 4.68 11.73
N GLY A 238 26.34 5.51 11.78
CA GLY A 238 25.75 6.19 10.62
C GLY A 238 24.87 5.30 9.76
N ARG A 239 24.34 4.18 10.28
CA ARG A 239 23.50 3.24 9.52
C ARG A 239 22.04 3.36 9.92
N VAL A 240 21.15 3.24 8.96
CA VAL A 240 19.70 3.19 9.19
C VAL A 240 19.34 1.91 9.95
N ALA A 241 18.86 2.06 11.16
CA ALA A 241 18.44 0.98 12.07
C ALA A 241 16.91 0.73 12.01
N GLY A 242 16.15 1.72 11.57
CA GLY A 242 14.71 1.63 11.40
C GLY A 242 14.16 2.87 10.69
N PHE A 243 12.95 2.78 10.20
CA PHE A 243 12.34 3.84 9.40
C PHE A 243 10.82 3.83 9.50
N ALA A 244 10.21 4.96 9.14
CA ALA A 244 8.79 5.08 8.84
C ALA A 244 8.65 5.87 7.53
N GLU A 245 7.92 5.30 6.57
CA GLU A 245 7.64 5.89 5.26
C GLU A 245 6.21 6.39 5.17
N PHE A 246 6.05 7.55 4.56
CA PHE A 246 4.76 8.18 4.30
C PHE A 246 4.67 8.58 2.85
N VAL A 247 3.44 8.56 2.35
CA VAL A 247 3.12 9.06 1.03
C VAL A 247 1.91 9.97 1.13
N THR A 248 2.00 11.11 0.48
CA THR A 248 0.88 12.04 0.29
C THR A 248 0.65 12.28 -1.19
N TYR A 249 -0.51 12.80 -1.50
CA TYR A 249 -0.88 13.18 -2.86
C TYR A 249 -1.46 14.60 -2.83
N PRO A 250 -1.00 15.54 -3.68
CA PRO A 250 -1.46 16.92 -3.67
C PRO A 250 -2.98 17.10 -3.85
N ASP A 251 -3.63 16.13 -4.51
CA ASP A 251 -5.08 16.13 -4.70
C ASP A 251 -5.85 15.34 -3.60
N GLU A 252 -5.16 14.97 -2.51
CA GLU A 252 -5.71 14.32 -1.32
C GLU A 252 -5.21 15.01 -0.03
N PRO A 253 -5.45 16.32 0.15
CA PRO A 253 -4.80 17.09 1.22
C PRO A 253 -5.18 16.65 2.64
N GLU A 254 -6.27 15.89 2.79
CA GLU A 254 -6.74 15.41 4.10
C GLU A 254 -6.16 14.04 4.49
N ALA A 255 -5.41 13.38 3.58
CA ALA A 255 -4.93 12.01 3.76
C ALA A 255 -3.41 11.91 3.76
N VAL A 256 -2.88 11.11 4.68
CA VAL A 256 -1.49 10.63 4.69
C VAL A 256 -1.52 9.11 4.78
N ASP A 257 -0.78 8.43 3.93
CA ASP A 257 -0.61 6.98 4.02
C ASP A 257 0.74 6.63 4.65
N ILE A 258 0.74 5.84 5.71
CA ILE A 258 1.96 5.15 6.14
C ILE A 258 2.11 3.92 5.25
N TRP A 259 3.17 3.90 4.44
CA TRP A 259 3.47 2.75 3.59
C TRP A 259 4.18 1.66 4.35
N SER A 260 5.21 2.04 5.10
CA SER A 260 6.06 1.07 5.82
C SER A 260 6.55 1.64 7.14
N THR A 261 6.69 0.77 8.12
CA THR A 261 7.43 1.05 9.33
C THR A 261 8.21 -0.21 9.69
N GLY A 262 9.52 -0.14 9.63
CA GLY A 262 10.42 -1.25 9.88
C GLY A 262 11.51 -0.92 10.88
N VAL A 263 11.93 -1.91 11.66
CA VAL A 263 13.12 -1.85 12.50
C VAL A 263 13.94 -3.09 12.20
N ALA A 264 15.20 -2.88 11.80
CA ALA A 264 16.12 -3.96 11.49
C ALA A 264 16.27 -4.90 12.70
N ARG A 265 16.42 -6.20 12.47
CA ARG A 265 16.31 -7.25 13.48
C ARG A 265 17.19 -6.98 14.71
N ASP A 266 18.44 -6.58 14.49
CA ASP A 266 19.42 -6.36 15.54
C ASP A 266 19.18 -5.08 16.36
N HIS A 267 18.24 -4.23 15.90
CA HIS A 267 17.87 -2.97 16.54
C HIS A 267 16.44 -3.01 17.16
N ARG A 268 15.80 -4.17 17.19
CA ARG A 268 14.49 -4.35 17.84
C ARG A 268 14.62 -4.32 19.36
N GLY A 269 13.51 -4.05 20.05
CA GLY A 269 13.47 -3.98 21.51
C GLY A 269 13.90 -2.64 22.10
N HIS A 270 14.35 -1.66 21.29
CA HIS A 270 14.79 -0.34 21.73
C HIS A 270 13.70 0.75 21.65
N GLY A 271 12.44 0.38 21.45
CA GLY A 271 11.33 1.35 21.36
C GLY A 271 11.30 2.18 20.07
N LEU A 272 12.13 1.87 19.06
CA LEU A 272 12.25 2.64 17.83
C LEU A 272 10.96 2.72 17.02
N GLY A 273 10.17 1.65 16.96
CA GLY A 273 8.92 1.65 16.19
C GLY A 273 7.91 2.69 16.70
N LEU A 274 7.72 2.81 18.01
CA LEU A 274 6.86 3.82 18.62
C LEU A 274 7.43 5.23 18.41
N ARG A 275 8.74 5.40 18.67
CA ARG A 275 9.44 6.69 18.50
C ARG A 275 9.34 7.20 17.07
N LEU A 276 9.60 6.36 16.08
CA LEU A 276 9.51 6.68 14.67
C LEU A 276 8.10 7.10 14.27
N LYS A 277 7.09 6.31 14.61
CA LYS A 277 5.70 6.62 14.24
C LYS A 277 5.19 7.89 14.93
N ALA A 278 5.52 8.11 16.21
CA ALA A 278 5.14 9.32 16.92
C ALA A 278 5.80 10.57 16.31
N ALA A 279 7.12 10.55 16.11
CA ALA A 279 7.85 11.66 15.51
C ALA A 279 7.39 11.96 14.09
N ALA A 280 7.09 10.93 13.33
CA ALA A 280 6.61 11.05 11.98
C ALA A 280 5.17 11.63 11.89
N SER A 281 4.29 11.26 12.81
CA SER A 281 2.94 11.86 12.89
C SER A 281 3.00 13.37 13.20
N LEU A 282 3.90 13.79 14.11
CA LEU A 282 4.14 15.20 14.38
C LEU A 282 4.67 15.93 13.14
N TRP A 283 5.63 15.33 12.46
CA TRP A 283 6.21 15.90 11.24
C TRP A 283 5.19 16.03 10.11
N MET A 284 4.34 15.03 9.89
CA MET A 284 3.27 15.10 8.88
C MET A 284 2.23 16.18 9.23
N ARG A 285 1.88 16.32 10.51
CA ARG A 285 0.99 17.40 10.96
C ARG A 285 1.56 18.80 10.70
N GLU A 286 2.87 18.95 10.84
CA GLU A 286 3.59 20.20 10.54
C GLU A 286 3.59 20.50 9.04
N LEU A 287 3.93 19.51 8.19
CA LEU A 287 4.05 19.67 6.75
C LEU A 287 2.69 19.75 6.04
N HIS A 288 1.71 19.01 6.52
CA HIS A 288 0.38 18.88 5.92
C HIS A 288 -0.72 19.27 6.90
N PRO A 289 -0.88 20.58 7.22
CA PRO A 289 -1.84 21.04 8.23
C PRO A 289 -3.31 20.76 7.88
N ALA A 290 -3.60 20.47 6.61
CA ALA A 290 -4.93 20.04 6.17
C ALA A 290 -5.17 18.53 6.42
N ALA A 291 -4.13 17.74 6.67
CA ALA A 291 -4.25 16.30 6.88
C ALA A 291 -5.03 16.00 8.16
N ARG A 292 -6.03 15.14 8.02
CA ARG A 292 -6.91 14.70 9.13
C ARG A 292 -6.72 13.22 9.43
N SER A 293 -6.40 12.42 8.42
CA SER A 293 -6.33 10.97 8.54
C SER A 293 -4.98 10.44 8.14
N VAL A 294 -4.37 9.65 9.03
CA VAL A 294 -3.20 8.81 8.71
C VAL A 294 -3.65 7.36 8.64
N GLY A 295 -3.62 6.79 7.43
CA GLY A 295 -3.94 5.39 7.19
C GLY A 295 -2.75 4.47 7.41
N THR A 296 -3.01 3.29 7.98
CA THR A 296 -2.03 2.19 8.10
C THR A 296 -2.73 0.86 7.97
N ALA A 297 -2.00 -0.19 7.59
CA ALA A 297 -2.52 -1.54 7.51
C ALA A 297 -1.44 -2.55 7.95
N ASN A 298 -1.83 -3.52 8.77
CA ASN A 298 -0.91 -4.52 9.32
C ASN A 298 -1.57 -5.88 9.33
N HIS A 299 -0.78 -6.92 9.06
CA HIS A 299 -1.21 -8.30 9.23
C HIS A 299 -1.74 -8.52 10.66
N GLU A 300 -2.85 -9.26 10.82
CA GLU A 300 -3.47 -9.46 12.15
C GLU A 300 -2.56 -10.19 13.14
N GLY A 301 -1.62 -11.00 12.67
CA GLY A 301 -0.58 -11.64 13.48
C GLY A 301 0.57 -10.72 13.90
N ASN A 302 0.66 -9.47 13.40
CA ASN A 302 1.73 -8.53 13.76
C ASN A 302 1.44 -7.82 15.09
N ALA A 303 1.45 -8.61 16.18
CA ALA A 303 1.11 -8.12 17.52
C ALA A 303 1.97 -6.93 17.99
N ALA A 304 3.23 -6.84 17.54
CA ALA A 304 4.11 -5.74 17.91
C ALA A 304 3.63 -4.41 17.31
N MET A 305 3.34 -4.38 16.00
CA MET A 305 2.88 -3.18 15.32
C MET A 305 1.45 -2.80 15.74
N LEU A 306 0.59 -3.78 15.96
CA LEU A 306 -0.78 -3.54 16.45
C LEU A 306 -0.77 -2.87 17.84
N ARG A 307 0.13 -3.28 18.76
CA ARG A 307 0.31 -2.61 20.06
C ARG A 307 0.78 -1.15 19.91
N ILE A 308 1.73 -0.89 19.00
CA ILE A 308 2.21 0.46 18.70
C ILE A 308 1.06 1.32 18.15
N ASN A 309 0.31 0.82 17.18
CA ASN A 309 -0.82 1.54 16.60
C ASN A 309 -1.89 1.85 17.66
N HIS A 310 -2.22 0.88 18.50
CA HIS A 310 -3.17 1.08 19.61
C HIS A 310 -2.68 2.16 20.60
N ALA A 311 -1.40 2.13 20.99
CA ALA A 311 -0.81 3.13 21.89
C ALA A 311 -0.86 4.54 21.28
N LEU A 312 -0.65 4.68 19.97
CA LEU A 312 -0.74 5.93 19.22
C LEU A 312 -2.19 6.39 18.97
N GLY A 313 -3.21 5.60 19.33
CA GLY A 313 -4.60 5.98 19.17
C GLY A 313 -5.21 5.67 17.78
N TYR A 314 -4.56 4.85 16.96
CA TYR A 314 -5.17 4.36 15.73
C TYR A 314 -6.44 3.58 16.04
N GLN A 315 -7.52 3.94 15.35
CA GLN A 315 -8.81 3.26 15.45
C GLN A 315 -8.96 2.24 14.32
N PRO A 316 -9.49 1.05 14.59
CA PRO A 316 -9.84 0.09 13.54
C PRO A 316 -10.76 0.74 12.50
N ALA A 317 -10.41 0.60 11.22
CA ALA A 317 -11.21 1.13 10.11
C ALA A 317 -11.80 -0.01 9.27
N GLU A 318 -10.95 -0.89 8.76
CA GLU A 318 -11.33 -1.93 7.82
C GLU A 318 -10.61 -3.25 8.12
N ARG A 319 -11.17 -4.34 7.62
CA ARG A 319 -10.52 -5.65 7.54
C ARG A 319 -10.39 -6.04 6.08
N TRP A 320 -9.17 -6.31 5.63
CA TRP A 320 -8.89 -6.75 4.27
C TRP A 320 -8.41 -8.19 4.29
N TYR A 321 -8.88 -8.97 3.33
CA TYR A 321 -8.55 -10.38 3.20
C TYR A 321 -7.65 -10.58 1.99
N ASN A 322 -6.55 -11.30 2.15
CA ASN A 322 -5.71 -11.71 1.03
C ASN A 322 -6.28 -13.01 0.48
N TYR A 323 -6.84 -12.97 -0.72
CA TYR A 323 -7.34 -14.15 -1.40
C TYR A 323 -6.38 -14.60 -2.49
N GLU A 324 -6.27 -15.91 -2.63
CA GLU A 324 -5.58 -16.55 -3.73
C GLU A 324 -6.57 -17.42 -4.51
N PHE A 325 -6.53 -17.33 -5.83
CA PHE A 325 -7.42 -17.99 -6.76
C PHE A 325 -6.60 -18.81 -7.75
N PRO A 326 -7.02 -20.05 -8.10
CA PRO A 326 -6.43 -20.77 -9.20
C PRO A 326 -6.74 -20.07 -10.54
N VAL A 327 -5.80 -20.10 -11.47
CA VAL A 327 -5.99 -19.56 -12.82
C VAL A 327 -6.86 -20.51 -13.66
N SER A 328 -6.66 -21.82 -13.52
CA SER A 328 -7.51 -22.85 -14.08
C SER A 328 -8.60 -23.23 -13.07
N GLY A 329 -9.83 -22.95 -13.39
CA GLY A 329 -11.01 -23.35 -12.63
C GLY A 329 -11.97 -24.05 -13.51
#